data_286655116e6aabfdf5f948c13d925d84
#
_entry.id   286655116e6aabfdf5f948c13d925d84
#
_cell.length_a   1.000
_cell.length_b   1.000
_cell.length_c   1.000
_cell.angle_alpha   90.00
_cell.angle_beta   90.00
_cell.angle_gamma   90.00
#
_symmetry.space_group_name_H-M   'P 1'
#
loop_
_entity.id
_entity.type
_entity.pdbx_description
1 polymer ?
#
loop_
_entity_poly.entity_id
_entity_poly.type
_entity_poly.pdbx_seq_one_letter_code
_entity_poly.pdbx_strand_id
1 'polypeptide(L)'
;MTKMYDNLISTAIKSINITDNSVIVTYNSNKEKEYTFNCEDTQVFEDTLCKELISVELKTGGSVGRFLHNQIKEGLIVESK
;
A
#
# COMPACT_ATOMS: atom_id res chain seq x y z
N MET A 1 12.20 8.62 7.22
CA MET A 1 12.58 7.21 7.29
C MET A 1 11.73 6.39 6.34
N THR A 2 12.34 5.51 5.55
CA THR A 2 11.64 4.74 4.52
C THR A 2 11.47 3.30 4.98
N LYS A 3 10.27 2.77 4.85
CA LYS A 3 9.99 1.36 5.11
C LYS A 3 9.47 0.70 3.85
N MET A 4 9.97 -0.49 3.56
CA MET A 4 9.57 -1.24 2.37
C MET A 4 8.85 -2.53 2.75
N TYR A 5 7.72 -2.74 2.13
CA TYR A 5 6.98 -4.00 2.21
C TYR A 5 6.98 -4.61 0.82
N ASP A 6 7.76 -5.69 0.62
CA ASP A 6 7.77 -6.38 -0.67
C ASP A 6 7.37 -7.84 -0.49
N ASN A 7 7.32 -8.59 -1.58
CA ASN A 7 6.86 -9.99 -1.58
C ASN A 7 5.48 -10.14 -0.92
N LEU A 8 4.61 -9.16 -1.18
CA LEU A 8 3.28 -9.16 -0.60
C LEU A 8 2.45 -10.33 -1.13
N ILE A 9 1.62 -10.90 -0.26
CA ILE A 9 0.66 -11.94 -0.64
C ILE A 9 -0.50 -11.24 -1.35
N SER A 10 -0.29 -10.90 -2.64
CA SER A 10 -1.28 -10.18 -3.44
C SER A 10 -1.05 -10.49 -4.91
N THR A 11 -2.15 -10.65 -5.65
CA THR A 11 -2.08 -10.84 -7.09
C THR A 11 -1.92 -9.53 -7.83
N ALA A 12 -2.25 -8.41 -7.19
CA ALA A 12 -2.24 -7.08 -7.81
C ALA A 12 -1.01 -6.25 -7.45
N ILE A 13 -0.56 -6.33 -6.20
CA ILE A 13 0.46 -5.44 -5.65
C ILE A 13 1.75 -6.21 -5.37
N LYS A 14 2.87 -5.72 -5.93
CA LYS A 14 4.18 -6.33 -5.71
C LYS A 14 4.81 -5.80 -4.43
N SER A 15 4.83 -4.48 -4.25
CA SER A 15 5.48 -3.87 -3.10
C SER A 15 4.89 -2.52 -2.78
N ILE A 16 5.09 -2.09 -1.54
CA ILE A 16 4.69 -0.76 -1.05
C ILE A 16 5.86 -0.20 -0.26
N ASN A 17 6.33 0.99 -0.65
CA ASN A 17 7.32 1.76 0.10
C ASN A 17 6.64 2.90 0.81
N ILE A 18 6.92 3.08 2.10
CA ILE A 18 6.37 4.17 2.89
C ILE A 18 7.52 5.11 3.27
N THR A 19 7.44 6.35 2.83
CA THR A 19 8.40 7.39 3.18
C THR A 19 7.78 8.32 4.23
N ASP A 20 8.45 9.44 4.56
CA ASP A 20 7.95 10.34 5.59
C ASP A 20 6.60 10.98 5.25
N ASN A 21 6.31 11.18 3.95
CA ASN A 21 5.09 11.85 3.53
C ASN A 21 4.49 11.26 2.24
N SER A 22 4.97 10.09 1.84
CA SER A 22 4.54 9.47 0.58
C SER A 22 4.44 7.95 0.70
N VAL A 23 3.64 7.37 -0.17
CA VAL A 23 3.52 5.92 -0.33
C VAL A 23 3.79 5.62 -1.79
N ILE A 24 4.75 4.73 -2.05
CA ILE A 24 5.12 4.35 -3.41
C ILE A 24 4.69 2.90 -3.63
N VAL A 25 3.85 2.69 -4.65
CA VAL A 25 3.25 1.39 -4.93
C VAL A 25 3.76 0.84 -6.25
N THR A 26 4.18 -0.42 -6.25
CA THR A 26 4.55 -1.14 -7.45
C THR A 26 3.53 -2.25 -7.68
N TYR A 27 2.93 -2.27 -8.88
CA TYR A 27 1.92 -3.26 -9.23
C TYR A 27 2.55 -4.45 -9.93
N ASN A 28 1.98 -5.64 -9.75
CA ASN A 28 2.45 -6.85 -10.43
C ASN A 28 2.27 -6.78 -11.95
N SER A 29 1.27 -6.03 -12.41
CA SER A 29 1.03 -5.89 -13.84
C SER A 29 2.09 -5.05 -14.55
N ASN A 30 2.81 -4.21 -13.82
CA ASN A 30 3.89 -3.38 -14.38
C ASN A 30 4.94 -3.16 -13.31
N LYS A 31 5.85 -4.12 -13.17
CA LYS A 31 6.87 -4.13 -12.12
C LYS A 31 7.93 -3.07 -12.29
N GLU A 32 8.01 -2.47 -13.47
CA GLU A 32 9.02 -1.43 -13.78
C GLU A 32 8.52 -0.03 -13.45
N LYS A 33 7.22 0.11 -13.15
CA LYS A 33 6.63 1.42 -12.88
C LYS A 33 6.20 1.55 -11.43
N GLU A 34 6.60 2.67 -10.83
CA GLU A 34 6.23 3.00 -9.46
C GLU A 34 5.23 4.15 -9.47
N TYR A 35 4.20 4.03 -8.63
CA TYR A 35 3.19 5.07 -8.48
C TYR A 35 3.36 5.71 -7.12
N THR A 36 3.59 7.02 -7.09
CA THR A 36 3.81 7.76 -5.85
C THR A 36 2.52 8.46 -5.43
N PHE A 37 2.13 8.24 -4.18
CA PHE A 37 0.95 8.86 -3.59
C PHE A 37 1.36 9.73 -2.41
N ASN A 38 0.78 10.92 -2.30
CA ASN A 38 0.97 11.77 -1.14
C ASN A 38 0.13 11.23 0.01
N CYS A 39 0.70 11.20 1.22
CA CYS A 39 0.03 10.69 2.40
C CYS A 39 0.34 11.61 3.58
N GLU A 40 -0.69 12.21 4.18
CA GLU A 40 -0.49 13.13 5.30
C GLU A 40 -0.05 12.39 6.56
N ASP A 41 -0.63 11.21 6.80
CA ASP A 41 -0.34 10.45 8.02
C ASP A 41 0.12 9.05 7.64
N THR A 42 1.42 8.94 7.37
CA THR A 42 2.01 7.67 6.96
C THR A 42 2.01 6.65 8.10
N GLN A 43 2.00 7.10 9.36
CA GLN A 43 1.96 6.18 10.48
C GLN A 43 0.62 5.47 10.55
N VAL A 44 -0.48 6.20 10.37
CA VAL A 44 -1.82 5.60 10.33
C VAL A 44 -1.94 4.67 9.13
N PHE A 45 -1.41 5.08 7.98
CA PHE A 45 -1.41 4.23 6.79
C PHE A 45 -0.67 2.92 7.06
N GLU A 46 0.51 3.01 7.65
CA GLU A 46 1.32 1.82 7.97
C GLU A 46 0.62 0.91 8.95
N ASP A 47 0.04 1.47 10.01
CA ASP A 47 -0.67 0.68 11.02
C ASP A 47 -1.85 -0.08 10.39
N THR A 48 -2.60 0.60 9.53
CA THR A 48 -3.74 0.00 8.84
C THR A 48 -3.26 -1.07 7.85
N LEU A 49 -2.17 -0.79 7.13
CA LEU A 49 -1.59 -1.75 6.21
C LEU A 49 -1.15 -3.02 6.94
N CYS A 50 -0.50 -2.87 8.10
CA CYS A 50 -0.04 -4.03 8.87
C CYS A 50 -1.21 -4.90 9.30
N LYS A 51 -2.33 -4.30 9.72
CA LYS A 51 -3.54 -5.04 10.07
C LYS A 51 -4.10 -5.80 8.86
N GLU A 52 -4.08 -5.17 7.70
CA GLU A 52 -4.56 -5.81 6.47
C GLU A 52 -3.65 -6.96 6.07
N LEU A 53 -2.34 -6.81 6.20
CA LEU A 53 -1.39 -7.87 5.88
C LEU A 53 -1.58 -9.09 6.79
N ILE A 54 -1.86 -8.87 8.06
CA ILE A 54 -2.17 -9.96 9.00
C ILE A 54 -3.43 -10.68 8.54
N SER A 55 -4.47 -9.93 8.15
CA SER A 55 -5.72 -10.51 7.66
C SER A 55 -5.52 -11.32 6.39
N VAL A 56 -4.67 -10.84 5.47
CA VAL A 56 -4.32 -11.56 4.24
C VAL A 56 -3.62 -12.88 4.59
N GLU A 57 -2.65 -12.82 5.50
CA GLU A 57 -1.87 -14.00 5.89
C GLU A 57 -2.75 -15.05 6.58
N LEU A 58 -3.69 -14.62 7.41
CA LEU A 58 -4.61 -15.52 8.11
C LEU A 58 -5.80 -15.94 7.25
N LYS A 59 -5.90 -15.39 6.04
CA LYS A 59 -6.99 -15.67 5.10
C LYS A 59 -8.37 -15.35 5.68
N THR A 60 -8.45 -14.23 6.40
CA THR A 60 -9.70 -13.77 7.03
C THR A 60 -10.41 -12.69 6.21
N GLY A 61 -10.12 -12.63 4.91
CA GLY A 61 -10.80 -11.72 3.98
C GLY A 61 -10.00 -10.48 3.59
N GLY A 62 -8.74 -10.37 4.04
CA GLY A 62 -7.90 -9.24 3.71
C GLY A 62 -7.46 -9.25 2.24
N SER A 63 -7.23 -8.05 1.69
CA SER A 63 -6.74 -7.89 0.33
C SER A 63 -5.97 -6.58 0.24
N VAL A 64 -4.70 -6.66 -0.13
CA VAL A 64 -3.85 -5.48 -0.26
C VAL A 64 -4.37 -4.56 -1.37
N GLY A 65 -4.79 -5.15 -2.50
CA GLY A 65 -5.35 -4.36 -3.60
C GLY A 65 -6.60 -3.60 -3.20
N ARG A 66 -7.52 -4.27 -2.52
CA ARG A 66 -8.75 -3.64 -2.03
C ARG A 66 -8.44 -2.57 -1.00
N PHE A 67 -7.48 -2.84 -0.11
CA PHE A 67 -7.05 -1.87 0.90
C PHE A 67 -6.56 -0.58 0.23
N LEU A 68 -5.66 -0.69 -0.76
CA LEU A 68 -5.15 0.47 -1.47
C LEU A 68 -6.26 1.21 -2.21
N HIS A 69 -7.16 0.49 -2.86
CA HIS A 69 -8.29 1.11 -3.56
C HIS A 69 -9.13 1.95 -2.60
N ASN A 70 -9.42 1.42 -1.41
CA ASN A 70 -10.18 2.14 -0.41
C ASN A 70 -9.44 3.37 0.12
N GLN A 71 -8.12 3.28 0.32
CA GLN A 71 -7.31 4.42 0.75
C GLN A 71 -7.37 5.55 -0.28
N ILE A 72 -7.29 5.21 -1.55
CA ILE A 72 -7.38 6.19 -2.64
C ILE A 72 -8.79 6.78 -2.70
N LYS A 73 -9.80 5.94 -2.61
CA LYS A 73 -11.21 6.35 -2.69
C LYS A 73 -11.57 7.32 -1.58
N GLU A 74 -11.05 7.08 -0.38
CA GLU A 74 -11.34 7.93 0.78
C GLU A 74 -10.43 9.16 0.85
N GLY A 75 -9.48 9.29 -0.07
CA GLY A 75 -8.59 10.44 -0.13
C GLY A 75 -7.50 10.44 0.93
N LEU A 76 -7.25 9.30 1.57
CA LEU A 76 -6.19 9.18 2.57
C LEU A 76 -4.82 9.15 1.92
N ILE A 77 -4.73 8.66 0.70
CA ILE A 77 -3.56 8.81 -0.15
C ILE A 77 -4.03 9.35 -1.51
N VAL A 78 -3.25 10.24 -2.09
CA VAL A 78 -3.60 10.91 -3.35
C VAL A 78 -2.43 10.81 -4.30
N GLU A 79 -2.70 10.34 -5.52
CA GLU A 79 -1.63 10.16 -6.50
C GLU A 79 -0.94 11.49 -6.79
N SER A 80 0.39 11.50 -6.69
CA SER A 80 1.22 12.64 -7.00
C SER A 80 1.55 12.64 -8.50
N LYS A 81 1.35 13.78 -9.14
CA LYS A 81 1.68 13.95 -10.56
C LYS A 81 2.87 14.82 -10.76
#